data_8ebb00662692ff4831e08f8866e3a8e4
#
_entry.id   8ebb00662692ff4831e08f8866e3a8e4
#
_cell.length_a   1.000
_cell.length_b   1.000
_cell.length_c   1.000
_cell.angle_alpha   90.00
_cell.angle_beta   90.00
_cell.angle_gamma   90.00
#
_symmetry.space_group_name_H-M   'P 1'
#
loop_
_entity.id
_entity.type
_entity.pdbx_description
1 polymer ?
#
loop_
_entity_poly.entity_id
_entity_poly.type
_entity_poly.pdbx_seq_one_letter_code
_entity_poly.pdbx_strand_id
1 'polypeptide(L)'
;MKILDQVTECCRVKNYSPNTAKTYRKWAEDFLRWVRRERGEWVHPLQLDAEDVEAFLTHLATQQRVAASTQNQALSALLFLFRSVVGVDIGDLNAVRAKRSQFIPSVLDEIEVRELLGYLHGTDRLACELMYGAGLRVSEVFDLRIKDVDLTRRTIHVRQSKGAKDRMVMLPTAAIKSIRQQAANVRRLYDEDVADGCNRVELPGAFARKSPAASGSLNWYWLFCSRERSRHPADGWLGRYHLQPSTVQRSIVLAAARAGIHKRVTCHTLRHSFATTVLENGGSIEQVRDLLGHSDIRTTQKYLHCTRPASLSVVSPLERIA
;
A
#
# COMPACT_ATOMS: atom_id res chain seq x y z
N MET A 1 -22.56 20.02 -12.23
CA MET A 1 -21.75 19.17 -11.33
C MET A 1 -20.58 20.02 -10.83
N LYS A 2 -20.26 20.01 -9.52
CA LYS A 2 -19.13 20.79 -9.01
C LYS A 2 -17.82 20.20 -9.56
N ILE A 3 -16.82 21.04 -9.85
CA ILE A 3 -15.54 20.63 -10.47
C ILE A 3 -14.88 19.43 -9.73
N LEU A 4 -14.96 19.43 -8.41
CA LEU A 4 -14.40 18.34 -7.58
C LEU A 4 -15.12 16.99 -7.78
N ASP A 5 -16.41 17.02 -8.12
CA ASP A 5 -17.16 15.80 -8.43
C ASP A 5 -16.79 15.30 -9.82
N GLN A 6 -16.52 16.22 -10.77
CA GLN A 6 -15.99 15.87 -12.09
C GLN A 6 -14.61 15.20 -12.00
N VAL A 7 -13.70 15.67 -11.10
CA VAL A 7 -12.43 15.01 -10.83
C VAL A 7 -12.64 13.55 -10.41
N THR A 8 -13.58 13.32 -9.48
CA THR A 8 -13.87 11.98 -8.98
C THR A 8 -14.43 11.08 -10.08
N GLU A 9 -15.39 11.60 -10.88
CA GLU A 9 -16.00 10.86 -11.97
C GLU A 9 -15.01 10.55 -13.09
N CYS A 10 -14.18 11.51 -13.48
CA CYS A 10 -13.14 11.31 -14.49
C CYS A 10 -12.10 10.24 -14.03
N CYS A 11 -11.76 10.23 -12.73
CA CYS A 11 -10.93 9.16 -12.17
C CYS A 11 -11.59 7.78 -12.30
N ARG A 12 -12.90 7.68 -12.07
CA ARG A 12 -13.66 6.42 -12.23
C ARG A 12 -13.67 5.94 -13.66
N VAL A 13 -13.96 6.83 -14.61
CA VAL A 13 -13.97 6.52 -16.06
C VAL A 13 -12.59 6.03 -16.51
N LYS A 14 -11.51 6.61 -15.97
CA LYS A 14 -10.12 6.19 -16.28
C LYS A 14 -9.63 5.01 -15.44
N ASN A 15 -10.50 4.35 -14.66
CA ASN A 15 -10.18 3.20 -13.81
C ASN A 15 -9.06 3.48 -12.79
N TYR A 16 -8.97 4.70 -12.26
CA TYR A 16 -8.04 5.01 -11.18
C TYR A 16 -8.54 4.44 -9.85
N SER A 17 -7.60 4.11 -8.96
CA SER A 17 -7.96 3.60 -7.64
C SER A 17 -8.77 4.64 -6.84
N PRO A 18 -9.67 4.22 -5.93
CA PRO A 18 -10.39 5.13 -5.03
C PRO A 18 -9.45 6.07 -4.25
N ASN A 19 -8.29 5.56 -3.82
CA ASN A 19 -7.28 6.36 -3.14
C ASN A 19 -6.66 7.43 -4.06
N THR A 20 -6.42 7.10 -5.33
CA THR A 20 -5.94 8.09 -6.32
C THR A 20 -7.00 9.17 -6.53
N ALA A 21 -8.27 8.79 -6.72
CA ALA A 21 -9.36 9.73 -6.87
C ALA A 21 -9.51 10.67 -5.66
N LYS A 22 -9.45 10.12 -4.43
CA LYS A 22 -9.46 10.90 -3.19
C LYS A 22 -8.29 11.88 -3.12
N THR A 23 -7.10 11.43 -3.48
CA THR A 23 -5.87 12.26 -3.46
C THR A 23 -5.94 13.38 -4.50
N TYR A 24 -6.37 13.07 -5.72
CA TYR A 24 -6.49 14.06 -6.80
C TYR A 24 -7.57 15.09 -6.50
N ARG A 25 -8.73 14.65 -5.99
CA ARG A 25 -9.77 15.55 -5.51
C ARG A 25 -9.26 16.49 -4.42
N LYS A 26 -8.50 15.97 -3.45
CA LYS A 26 -7.92 16.77 -2.36
C LYS A 26 -6.97 17.84 -2.90
N TRP A 27 -6.02 17.47 -3.78
CA TRP A 27 -5.08 18.44 -4.35
C TRP A 27 -5.77 19.47 -5.22
N ALA A 28 -6.80 19.10 -5.99
CA ALA A 28 -7.62 20.06 -6.74
C ALA A 28 -8.34 21.03 -5.78
N GLU A 29 -8.91 20.54 -4.68
CA GLU A 29 -9.56 21.38 -3.68
C GLU A 29 -8.57 22.31 -2.98
N ASP A 30 -7.39 21.82 -2.56
CA ASP A 30 -6.36 22.60 -1.88
C ASP A 30 -5.83 23.72 -2.80
N PHE A 31 -5.63 23.42 -4.09
CA PHE A 31 -5.25 24.40 -5.12
C PHE A 31 -6.31 25.50 -5.28
N LEU A 32 -7.56 25.13 -5.51
CA LEU A 32 -8.63 26.11 -5.71
C LEU A 32 -8.88 26.98 -4.47
N ARG A 33 -8.73 26.43 -3.28
CA ARG A 33 -8.80 27.18 -2.02
C ARG A 33 -7.61 28.15 -1.86
N TRP A 34 -6.42 27.73 -2.31
CA TRP A 34 -5.25 28.58 -2.32
C TRP A 34 -5.42 29.76 -3.28
N VAL A 35 -5.85 29.50 -4.54
CA VAL A 35 -6.15 30.55 -5.53
C VAL A 35 -7.17 31.55 -4.99
N ARG A 36 -8.26 31.05 -4.38
CA ARG A 36 -9.27 31.93 -3.76
C ARG A 36 -8.66 32.86 -2.71
N ARG A 37 -7.71 32.35 -1.91
CA ARG A 37 -7.04 33.15 -0.87
C ARG A 37 -6.15 34.23 -1.45
N GLU A 38 -5.42 33.89 -2.52
CA GLU A 38 -4.51 34.84 -3.18
C GLU A 38 -5.26 35.92 -3.98
N ARG A 39 -6.37 35.53 -4.63
CA ARG A 39 -7.14 36.45 -5.50
C ARG A 39 -8.36 37.10 -4.81
N GLY A 40 -8.69 36.67 -3.58
CA GLY A 40 -9.83 37.19 -2.81
C GLY A 40 -11.18 36.63 -3.21
N GLU A 41 -11.28 35.92 -4.34
CA GLU A 41 -12.53 35.38 -4.89
C GLU A 41 -12.37 33.97 -5.46
N TRP A 42 -13.50 33.28 -5.71
CA TRP A 42 -13.49 32.02 -6.44
C TRP A 42 -13.26 32.24 -7.93
N VAL A 43 -12.19 31.63 -8.47
CA VAL A 43 -11.86 31.68 -9.89
C VAL A 43 -12.17 30.30 -10.50
N HIS A 44 -12.83 30.30 -11.67
CA HIS A 44 -13.11 29.07 -12.38
C HIS A 44 -11.81 28.52 -13.00
N PRO A 45 -11.54 27.19 -12.94
CA PRO A 45 -10.30 26.62 -13.49
C PRO A 45 -9.99 26.94 -14.94
N LEU A 46 -10.99 27.24 -15.78
CA LEU A 46 -10.79 27.72 -17.14
C LEU A 46 -10.06 29.08 -17.25
N GLN A 47 -10.04 29.84 -16.17
CA GLN A 47 -9.40 31.16 -16.08
C GLN A 47 -8.02 31.11 -15.42
N LEU A 48 -7.57 29.90 -15.06
CA LEU A 48 -6.28 29.64 -14.44
C LEU A 48 -5.33 29.04 -15.48
N ASP A 49 -4.07 29.34 -15.33
CA ASP A 49 -3.01 28.98 -16.28
C ASP A 49 -1.82 28.25 -15.61
N ALA A 50 -0.74 28.11 -16.36
CA ALA A 50 0.50 27.50 -15.90
C ALA A 50 1.13 28.25 -14.72
N GLU A 51 1.05 29.59 -14.74
CA GLU A 51 1.67 30.46 -13.72
C GLU A 51 0.99 30.25 -12.37
N ASP A 52 -0.34 30.11 -12.36
CA ASP A 52 -1.11 29.79 -11.13
C ASP A 52 -0.68 28.45 -10.52
N VAL A 53 -0.48 27.42 -11.37
CA VAL A 53 -0.02 26.10 -10.93
C VAL A 53 1.41 26.16 -10.41
N GLU A 54 2.30 26.86 -11.10
CA GLU A 54 3.69 27.03 -10.66
C GLU A 54 3.79 27.81 -9.34
N ALA A 55 3.01 28.88 -9.19
CA ALA A 55 2.93 29.65 -7.95
C ALA A 55 2.46 28.77 -6.77
N PHE A 56 1.42 27.94 -6.99
CA PHE A 56 0.96 27.01 -5.95
C PHE A 56 2.03 25.97 -5.60
N LEU A 57 2.70 25.36 -6.58
CA LEU A 57 3.77 24.40 -6.33
C LEU A 57 4.95 25.03 -5.60
N THR A 58 5.28 26.29 -5.93
CA THR A 58 6.28 27.09 -5.23
C THR A 58 5.85 27.36 -3.78
N HIS A 59 4.59 27.75 -3.55
CA HIS A 59 4.03 27.91 -2.21
C HIS A 59 4.16 26.62 -1.38
N LEU A 60 3.83 25.45 -1.97
CA LEU A 60 4.00 24.16 -1.28
C LEU A 60 5.46 23.90 -0.89
N ALA A 61 6.40 24.22 -1.76
CA ALA A 61 7.82 24.00 -1.51
C ALA A 61 8.41 24.97 -0.49
N THR A 62 8.10 26.27 -0.62
CA THR A 62 8.74 27.33 0.16
C THR A 62 8.05 27.61 1.49
N GLN A 63 6.72 27.73 1.47
CA GLN A 63 5.92 28.07 2.64
C GLN A 63 5.53 26.83 3.47
N GLN A 64 5.02 25.80 2.80
CA GLN A 64 4.63 24.57 3.48
C GLN A 64 5.77 23.56 3.65
N ARG A 65 6.90 23.77 3.00
CA ARG A 65 8.11 22.91 3.06
C ARG A 65 7.80 21.43 2.86
N VAL A 66 6.88 21.11 1.94
CA VAL A 66 6.51 19.73 1.67
C VAL A 66 7.65 18.95 1.01
N ALA A 67 7.68 17.64 1.22
CA ALA A 67 8.66 16.78 0.56
C ALA A 67 8.48 16.80 -0.97
N ALA A 68 9.57 16.63 -1.73
CA ALA A 68 9.56 16.57 -3.19
C ALA A 68 8.56 15.56 -3.78
N SER A 69 8.35 14.43 -3.10
CA SER A 69 7.34 13.43 -3.51
C SER A 69 5.91 13.97 -3.38
N THR A 70 5.63 14.78 -2.36
CA THR A 70 4.33 15.41 -2.11
C THR A 70 4.05 16.49 -3.15
N GLN A 71 5.05 17.34 -3.47
CA GLN A 71 4.96 18.34 -4.53
C GLN A 71 4.71 17.68 -5.90
N ASN A 72 5.44 16.61 -6.23
CA ASN A 72 5.22 15.86 -7.47
C ASN A 72 3.84 15.19 -7.53
N GLN A 73 3.28 14.80 -6.39
CA GLN A 73 1.92 14.27 -6.32
C GLN A 73 0.87 15.36 -6.58
N ALA A 74 1.06 16.55 -6.01
CA ALA A 74 0.22 17.72 -6.28
C ALA A 74 0.27 18.10 -7.79
N LEU A 75 1.47 18.18 -8.36
CA LEU A 75 1.65 18.43 -9.79
C LEU A 75 0.88 17.44 -10.66
N SER A 76 1.00 16.13 -10.36
CA SER A 76 0.28 15.09 -11.12
C SER A 76 -1.23 15.24 -11.03
N ALA A 77 -1.76 15.64 -9.86
CA ALA A 77 -3.18 15.87 -9.65
C ALA A 77 -3.68 17.11 -10.39
N LEU A 78 -2.89 18.19 -10.44
CA LEU A 78 -3.24 19.41 -11.15
C LEU A 78 -3.17 19.23 -12.67
N LEU A 79 -2.14 18.55 -13.19
CA LEU A 79 -2.10 18.15 -14.60
C LEU A 79 -3.33 17.31 -14.99
N PHE A 80 -3.76 16.40 -14.11
CA PHE A 80 -4.99 15.64 -14.33
C PHE A 80 -6.22 16.55 -14.33
N LEU A 81 -6.34 17.47 -13.38
CA LEU A 81 -7.43 18.45 -13.32
C LEU A 81 -7.55 19.21 -14.64
N PHE A 82 -6.47 19.82 -15.10
CA PHE A 82 -6.51 20.65 -16.30
C PHE A 82 -6.71 19.81 -17.58
N ARG A 83 -5.89 18.80 -17.83
CA ARG A 83 -5.93 18.02 -19.07
C ARG A 83 -7.15 17.09 -19.19
N SER A 84 -7.59 16.50 -18.08
CA SER A 84 -8.63 15.45 -18.13
C SER A 84 -10.02 15.93 -17.69
N VAL A 85 -10.11 16.98 -16.88
CA VAL A 85 -11.38 17.45 -16.33
C VAL A 85 -11.79 18.77 -16.95
N VAL A 86 -10.88 19.72 -17.02
CA VAL A 86 -11.13 21.06 -17.62
C VAL A 86 -11.01 21.01 -19.14
N GLY A 87 -10.18 20.10 -19.69
CA GLY A 87 -9.97 19.98 -21.13
C GLY A 87 -8.97 20.99 -21.69
N VAL A 88 -8.15 21.62 -20.85
CA VAL A 88 -7.14 22.62 -21.23
C VAL A 88 -5.75 22.04 -21.01
N ASP A 89 -4.89 22.15 -22.02
CA ASP A 89 -3.46 21.87 -21.83
C ASP A 89 -2.77 23.16 -21.37
N ILE A 90 -2.30 23.15 -20.14
CA ILE A 90 -1.59 24.28 -19.53
C ILE A 90 -0.11 24.35 -19.97
N GLY A 91 0.27 23.59 -21.02
CA GLY A 91 1.60 23.61 -21.58
C GLY A 91 2.68 22.96 -20.71
N ASP A 92 3.92 23.21 -21.07
CA ASP A 92 5.07 22.78 -20.29
C ASP A 92 5.23 23.67 -19.06
N LEU A 93 4.98 23.10 -17.91
CA LEU A 93 5.28 23.78 -16.65
C LEU A 93 6.80 23.81 -16.47
N ASN A 94 7.36 25.01 -16.30
CA ASN A 94 8.74 25.21 -15.84
C ASN A 94 8.94 24.69 -14.39
N ALA A 95 7.89 24.16 -13.79
CA ALA A 95 7.96 23.50 -12.49
C ALA A 95 8.89 22.30 -12.59
N VAL A 96 10.15 22.54 -12.26
CA VAL A 96 11.17 21.50 -12.11
C VAL A 96 10.60 20.46 -11.17
N ARG A 97 10.34 19.25 -11.70
CA ARG A 97 10.02 18.12 -10.84
C ARG A 97 11.07 18.06 -9.75
N ALA A 98 10.65 18.30 -8.52
CA ALA A 98 11.56 18.35 -7.40
C ALA A 98 12.39 17.05 -7.38
N LYS A 99 13.73 17.19 -7.35
CA LYS A 99 14.65 16.06 -7.30
C LYS A 99 14.30 15.22 -6.07
N ARG A 100 13.91 13.98 -6.29
CA ARG A 100 13.71 13.04 -5.16
C ARG A 100 15.08 12.77 -4.55
N SER A 101 15.23 13.02 -3.26
CA SER A 101 16.36 12.47 -2.52
C SER A 101 16.32 10.94 -2.63
N GLN A 102 17.45 10.34 -2.94
CA GLN A 102 17.60 8.88 -2.89
C GLN A 102 17.65 8.48 -1.41
N PHE A 103 16.49 8.11 -0.88
CA PHE A 103 16.41 7.59 0.48
C PHE A 103 16.69 6.09 0.46
N ILE A 104 17.73 5.66 1.18
CA ILE A 104 18.01 4.24 1.41
C ILE A 104 16.94 3.72 2.38
N PRO A 105 16.14 2.72 1.99
CA PRO A 105 15.11 2.19 2.86
C PRO A 105 15.73 1.63 4.16
N SER A 106 15.04 1.86 5.28
CA SER A 106 15.37 1.17 6.52
C SER A 106 15.09 -0.32 6.37
N VAL A 107 16.07 -1.16 6.72
CA VAL A 107 16.01 -2.62 6.68
C VAL A 107 16.31 -3.15 8.07
N LEU A 108 15.58 -4.16 8.50
CA LEU A 108 15.82 -4.91 9.72
C LEU A 108 16.64 -6.16 9.40
N ASP A 109 17.57 -6.47 10.24
CA ASP A 109 18.26 -7.76 10.20
C ASP A 109 17.39 -8.88 10.83
N GLU A 110 17.87 -10.12 10.76
CA GLU A 110 17.10 -11.28 11.24
C GLU A 110 16.87 -11.26 12.76
N ILE A 111 17.79 -10.69 13.53
CA ILE A 111 17.68 -10.55 14.99
C ILE A 111 16.59 -9.53 15.30
N GLU A 112 16.65 -8.34 14.68
CA GLU A 112 15.65 -7.30 14.85
C GLU A 112 14.24 -7.77 14.42
N VAL A 113 14.12 -8.54 13.33
CA VAL A 113 12.84 -9.11 12.91
C VAL A 113 12.32 -10.11 13.95
N ARG A 114 13.18 -10.97 14.49
CA ARG A 114 12.80 -11.95 15.53
C ARG A 114 12.30 -11.24 16.78
N GLU A 115 13.02 -10.24 17.25
CA GLU A 115 12.64 -9.42 18.41
C GLU A 115 11.31 -8.70 18.16
N LEU A 116 11.15 -8.04 17.01
CA LEU A 116 9.90 -7.40 16.63
C LEU A 116 8.71 -8.35 16.67
N LEU A 117 8.85 -9.53 16.05
CA LEU A 117 7.81 -10.55 16.02
C LEU A 117 7.51 -11.11 17.42
N GLY A 118 8.48 -11.11 18.33
CA GLY A 118 8.30 -11.53 19.73
C GLY A 118 7.29 -10.68 20.50
N TYR A 119 7.17 -9.38 20.17
CA TYR A 119 6.23 -8.45 20.79
C TYR A 119 4.88 -8.35 20.05
N LEU A 120 4.68 -9.11 18.98
CA LEU A 120 3.45 -9.15 18.21
C LEU A 120 2.68 -10.46 18.48
N HIS A 121 1.35 -10.38 18.48
CA HIS A 121 0.49 -11.54 18.76
C HIS A 121 -0.67 -11.62 17.76
N GLY A 122 -1.26 -12.81 17.63
CA GLY A 122 -2.47 -13.06 16.87
C GLY A 122 -2.39 -12.57 15.42
N THR A 123 -3.42 -11.85 15.02
CA THR A 123 -3.59 -11.35 13.65
C THR A 123 -2.48 -10.40 13.21
N ASP A 124 -2.00 -9.51 14.10
CA ASP A 124 -0.94 -8.55 13.79
C ASP A 124 0.40 -9.25 13.55
N ARG A 125 0.71 -10.26 14.36
CA ARG A 125 1.91 -11.09 14.18
C ARG A 125 1.85 -11.83 12.84
N LEU A 126 0.74 -12.50 12.53
CA LEU A 126 0.58 -13.21 11.26
C LEU A 126 0.71 -12.26 10.07
N ALA A 127 0.13 -11.06 10.13
CA ALA A 127 0.27 -10.07 9.07
C ALA A 127 1.76 -9.69 8.85
N CYS A 128 2.52 -9.51 9.93
CA CYS A 128 3.96 -9.21 9.86
C CYS A 128 4.77 -10.40 9.34
N GLU A 129 4.45 -11.62 9.76
CA GLU A 129 5.06 -12.86 9.25
C GLU A 129 4.87 -12.98 7.72
N LEU A 130 3.70 -12.62 7.19
CA LEU A 130 3.46 -12.65 5.74
C LEU A 130 4.16 -11.51 5.00
N MET A 131 4.24 -10.32 5.59
CA MET A 131 4.97 -9.19 4.98
C MET A 131 6.49 -9.47 4.90
N TYR A 132 7.06 -10.07 5.94
CA TYR A 132 8.48 -10.42 5.96
C TYR A 132 8.78 -11.76 5.27
N GLY A 133 7.95 -12.79 5.43
CA GLY A 133 8.23 -14.13 4.93
C GLY A 133 7.80 -14.38 3.48
N ALA A 134 6.85 -13.58 2.95
CA ALA A 134 6.36 -13.69 1.58
C ALA A 134 6.49 -12.38 0.78
N GLY A 135 7.02 -11.32 1.38
CA GLY A 135 7.20 -10.03 0.74
C GLY A 135 5.91 -9.31 0.37
N LEU A 136 4.78 -9.60 1.02
CA LEU A 136 3.49 -9.00 0.71
C LEU A 136 3.43 -7.51 1.10
N ARG A 137 2.68 -6.71 0.33
CA ARG A 137 2.28 -5.36 0.77
C ARG A 137 1.21 -5.48 1.86
N VAL A 138 1.14 -4.51 2.75
CA VAL A 138 0.11 -4.50 3.80
C VAL A 138 -1.31 -4.59 3.23
N SER A 139 -1.61 -3.90 2.14
CA SER A 139 -2.91 -4.02 1.46
C SER A 139 -3.14 -5.42 0.92
N GLU A 140 -2.13 -6.05 0.31
CA GLU A 140 -2.22 -7.42 -0.22
C GLU A 140 -2.48 -8.44 0.90
N VAL A 141 -1.90 -8.26 2.09
CA VAL A 141 -2.15 -9.11 3.26
C VAL A 141 -3.62 -9.03 3.67
N PHE A 142 -4.17 -7.83 3.81
CA PHE A 142 -5.56 -7.66 4.25
C PHE A 142 -6.58 -7.99 3.15
N ASP A 143 -6.18 -7.95 1.88
CA ASP A 143 -6.99 -8.35 0.74
C ASP A 143 -7.03 -9.88 0.51
N LEU A 144 -6.24 -10.68 1.27
CA LEU A 144 -6.26 -12.14 1.15
C LEU A 144 -7.62 -12.72 1.53
N ARG A 145 -8.09 -13.66 0.71
CA ARG A 145 -9.27 -14.48 0.96
C ARG A 145 -8.85 -15.87 1.43
N ILE A 146 -9.75 -16.59 2.08
CA ILE A 146 -9.50 -17.99 2.50
C ILE A 146 -9.01 -18.85 1.32
N LYS A 147 -9.63 -18.72 0.14
CA LYS A 147 -9.27 -19.46 -1.07
C LYS A 147 -7.92 -19.10 -1.69
N ASP A 148 -7.31 -17.98 -1.28
CA ASP A 148 -6.06 -17.50 -1.87
C ASP A 148 -4.83 -18.15 -1.22
N VAL A 149 -5.03 -18.95 -0.15
CA VAL A 149 -3.96 -19.65 0.56
C VAL A 149 -4.06 -21.16 0.31
N ASP A 150 -3.05 -21.71 -0.36
CA ASP A 150 -2.91 -23.16 -0.58
C ASP A 150 -1.88 -23.71 0.40
N LEU A 151 -2.36 -24.36 1.46
CA LEU A 151 -1.52 -24.98 2.48
C LEU A 151 -0.77 -26.22 1.97
N THR A 152 -1.32 -26.91 0.97
CA THR A 152 -0.74 -28.14 0.41
C THR A 152 0.43 -27.80 -0.51
N ARG A 153 0.22 -26.84 -1.42
CA ARG A 153 1.26 -26.36 -2.33
C ARG A 153 2.19 -25.35 -1.70
N ARG A 154 1.87 -24.86 -0.49
CA ARG A 154 2.57 -23.78 0.22
C ARG A 154 2.70 -22.52 -0.64
N THR A 155 1.61 -22.08 -1.20
CA THR A 155 1.56 -20.88 -2.04
C THR A 155 0.44 -19.95 -1.60
N ILE A 156 0.64 -18.68 -1.88
CA ILE A 156 -0.36 -17.61 -1.70
C ILE A 156 -0.60 -16.98 -3.07
N HIS A 157 -1.87 -16.90 -3.48
CA HIS A 157 -2.28 -16.22 -4.69
C HIS A 157 -2.60 -14.75 -4.37
N VAL A 158 -1.73 -13.84 -4.78
CA VAL A 158 -1.91 -12.40 -4.62
C VAL A 158 -2.63 -11.86 -5.84
N ARG A 159 -3.89 -11.45 -5.62
CA ARG A 159 -4.76 -10.97 -6.68
C ARG A 159 -4.65 -9.46 -6.84
N GLN A 160 -4.80 -8.99 -8.09
CA GLN A 160 -4.93 -7.56 -8.45
C GLN A 160 -3.92 -6.64 -7.74
N SER A 161 -2.66 -7.08 -7.63
CA SER A 161 -1.62 -6.21 -7.14
C SER A 161 -1.53 -4.95 -8.01
N LYS A 162 -0.83 -3.93 -7.54
CA LYS A 162 -0.67 -2.66 -8.27
C LYS A 162 -0.30 -2.90 -9.74
N GLY A 163 -1.20 -2.56 -10.68
CA GLY A 163 -1.07 -2.86 -12.11
C GLY A 163 -1.92 -4.04 -12.60
N ALA A 164 -2.89 -4.53 -11.80
CA ALA A 164 -3.87 -5.59 -12.15
C ALA A 164 -3.24 -6.93 -12.56
N LYS A 165 -2.02 -7.24 -12.11
CA LYS A 165 -1.37 -8.54 -12.36
C LYS A 165 -1.44 -9.42 -11.12
N ASP A 166 -1.94 -10.63 -11.30
CA ASP A 166 -1.90 -11.69 -10.28
C ASP A 166 -0.49 -12.27 -10.20
N ARG A 167 -0.09 -12.73 -9.02
CA ARG A 167 1.14 -13.48 -8.82
C ARG A 167 0.99 -14.52 -7.73
N MET A 168 1.80 -15.56 -7.82
CA MET A 168 1.96 -16.55 -6.77
C MET A 168 3.22 -16.23 -5.97
N VAL A 169 3.13 -16.34 -4.64
CA VAL A 169 4.28 -16.22 -3.75
C VAL A 169 4.34 -17.42 -2.82
N MET A 170 5.51 -17.67 -2.24
CA MET A 170 5.69 -18.73 -1.26
C MET A 170 4.89 -18.45 0.02
N LEU A 171 4.33 -19.49 0.61
CA LEU A 171 3.79 -19.47 1.95
C LEU A 171 4.87 -19.94 2.93
N PRO A 172 5.36 -19.09 3.85
CA PRO A 172 6.36 -19.48 4.83
C PRO A 172 5.86 -20.64 5.72
N THR A 173 6.65 -21.68 5.85
CA THR A 173 6.27 -22.85 6.68
C THR A 173 5.97 -22.45 8.12
N ALA A 174 6.72 -21.50 8.66
CA ALA A 174 6.53 -20.99 10.01
C ALA A 174 5.15 -20.34 10.23
N ALA A 175 4.52 -19.78 9.17
CA ALA A 175 3.21 -19.14 9.24
C ALA A 175 2.03 -20.13 9.17
N ILE A 176 2.25 -21.41 8.80
CA ILE A 176 1.17 -22.38 8.56
C ILE A 176 0.29 -22.57 9.80
N LYS A 177 0.89 -22.68 10.98
CA LYS A 177 0.13 -22.84 12.24
C LYS A 177 -0.76 -21.63 12.52
N SER A 178 -0.21 -20.44 12.40
CA SER A 178 -0.92 -19.17 12.59
C SER A 178 -2.04 -18.99 11.56
N ILE A 179 -1.82 -19.37 10.30
CA ILE A 179 -2.85 -19.32 9.25
C ILE A 179 -4.00 -20.29 9.54
N ARG A 180 -3.70 -21.52 9.94
CA ARG A 180 -4.76 -22.49 10.31
C ARG A 180 -5.61 -21.97 11.47
N GLN A 181 -4.98 -21.40 12.48
CA GLN A 181 -5.70 -20.78 13.60
C GLN A 181 -6.56 -19.60 13.14
N GLN A 182 -6.02 -18.74 12.27
CA GLN A 182 -6.75 -17.62 11.73
C GLN A 182 -7.92 -18.06 10.84
N ALA A 183 -7.74 -19.07 9.99
CA ALA A 183 -8.80 -19.64 9.17
C ALA A 183 -9.92 -20.27 10.03
N ALA A 184 -9.57 -20.92 11.14
CA ALA A 184 -10.56 -21.42 12.10
C ALA A 184 -11.36 -20.30 12.77
N ASN A 185 -10.70 -19.18 13.13
CA ASN A 185 -11.37 -18.00 13.65
C ASN A 185 -12.35 -17.40 12.63
N VAL A 186 -11.91 -17.29 11.36
CA VAL A 186 -12.78 -16.79 10.28
C VAL A 186 -13.95 -17.73 10.03
N ARG A 187 -13.74 -19.05 10.11
CA ARG A 187 -14.83 -20.03 9.99
C ARG A 187 -15.89 -19.82 11.06
N ARG A 188 -15.50 -19.63 12.32
CA ARG A 188 -16.45 -19.34 13.41
C ARG A 188 -17.25 -18.06 13.14
N LEU A 189 -16.60 -16.97 12.71
CA LEU A 189 -17.28 -15.72 12.34
C LEU A 189 -18.23 -15.90 11.15
N TYR A 190 -17.85 -16.73 10.19
CA TYR A 190 -18.70 -17.08 9.05
C TYR A 190 -19.95 -17.85 9.50
N ASP A 191 -19.80 -18.84 10.38
CA ASP A 191 -20.92 -19.64 10.87
C ASP A 191 -21.91 -18.77 11.68
N GLU A 192 -21.42 -17.80 12.48
CA GLU A 192 -22.24 -16.78 13.16
C GLU A 192 -22.98 -15.89 12.13
N ASP A 193 -22.30 -15.48 11.05
CA ASP A 193 -22.89 -14.63 10.01
C ASP A 193 -23.94 -15.37 9.20
N VAL A 194 -23.76 -16.67 8.95
CA VAL A 194 -24.76 -17.52 8.29
C VAL A 194 -26.02 -17.65 9.17
N ALA A 195 -25.84 -17.90 10.48
CA ALA A 195 -26.96 -17.99 11.41
C ALA A 195 -27.80 -16.71 11.47
N ASP A 196 -27.15 -15.55 11.33
CA ASP A 196 -27.80 -14.23 11.36
C ASP A 196 -28.23 -13.72 9.98
N GLY A 197 -28.02 -14.48 8.89
CA GLY A 197 -28.34 -14.08 7.52
C GLY A 197 -27.48 -12.91 6.99
N CYS A 198 -26.29 -12.69 7.56
CA CYS A 198 -25.39 -11.56 7.26
C CYS A 198 -24.07 -12.01 6.62
N ASN A 199 -23.98 -13.22 6.06
CA ASN A 199 -22.78 -13.83 5.52
C ASN A 199 -22.36 -13.29 4.14
N ARG A 200 -22.53 -12.00 3.90
CA ARG A 200 -22.11 -11.35 2.65
C ARG A 200 -20.77 -10.68 2.79
N VAL A 201 -19.93 -10.85 1.76
CA VAL A 201 -18.67 -10.13 1.59
C VAL A 201 -18.62 -9.45 0.23
N GLU A 202 -17.88 -8.36 0.14
CA GLU A 202 -17.66 -7.66 -1.12
C GLU A 202 -16.86 -8.56 -2.09
N LEU A 203 -17.33 -8.64 -3.34
CA LEU A 203 -16.67 -9.35 -4.42
C LEU A 203 -16.02 -8.37 -5.40
N PRO A 204 -14.95 -8.77 -6.12
CA PRO A 204 -14.33 -7.93 -7.14
C PRO A 204 -15.30 -7.56 -8.25
N GLY A 205 -15.44 -6.29 -8.55
CA GLY A 205 -16.12 -5.64 -9.67
C GLY A 205 -17.01 -6.50 -10.56
N ALA A 206 -16.50 -6.90 -11.74
CA ALA A 206 -17.27 -7.68 -12.69
C ALA A 206 -17.64 -9.09 -12.19
N PHE A 207 -16.88 -9.67 -11.27
CA PHE A 207 -17.18 -10.99 -10.70
C PHE A 207 -18.43 -10.96 -9.82
N ALA A 208 -18.67 -9.88 -9.10
CA ALA A 208 -19.88 -9.69 -8.31
C ALA A 208 -21.17 -9.83 -9.14
N ARG A 209 -21.13 -9.37 -10.41
CA ARG A 209 -22.27 -9.49 -11.35
C ARG A 209 -22.39 -10.89 -11.94
N LYS A 210 -21.25 -11.57 -12.21
CA LYS A 210 -21.22 -12.92 -12.81
C LYS A 210 -21.60 -14.01 -11.82
N SER A 211 -21.26 -13.85 -10.57
CA SER A 211 -21.42 -14.89 -9.53
C SER A 211 -21.83 -14.27 -8.18
N PRO A 212 -22.99 -13.63 -8.07
CA PRO A 212 -23.41 -12.93 -6.84
C PRO A 212 -23.51 -13.85 -5.62
N ALA A 213 -23.89 -15.12 -5.81
CA ALA A 213 -23.98 -16.11 -4.74
C ALA A 213 -22.63 -16.40 -4.07
N ALA A 214 -21.51 -16.16 -4.76
CA ALA A 214 -20.19 -16.34 -4.20
C ALA A 214 -19.92 -15.41 -3.00
N SER A 215 -20.64 -14.28 -2.87
CA SER A 215 -20.52 -13.36 -1.74
C SER A 215 -20.85 -14.01 -0.39
N GLY A 216 -21.69 -15.04 -0.39
CA GLY A 216 -22.06 -15.80 0.82
C GLY A 216 -21.18 -17.02 1.08
N SER A 217 -20.10 -17.23 0.35
CA SER A 217 -19.25 -18.40 0.50
C SER A 217 -18.04 -18.12 1.41
N LEU A 218 -17.73 -19.06 2.31
CA LEU A 218 -16.54 -19.01 3.16
C LEU A 218 -15.24 -18.79 2.37
N ASN A 219 -15.13 -19.37 1.19
CA ASN A 219 -13.95 -19.25 0.34
C ASN A 219 -13.64 -17.79 -0.04
N TRP A 220 -14.67 -16.93 -0.08
CA TRP A 220 -14.55 -15.51 -0.39
C TRP A 220 -14.41 -14.62 0.86
N TYR A 221 -14.56 -15.18 2.06
CA TYR A 221 -14.27 -14.42 3.28
C TYR A 221 -12.81 -13.99 3.33
N TRP A 222 -12.61 -12.82 3.92
CA TRP A 222 -11.28 -12.28 4.14
C TRP A 222 -10.53 -13.14 5.17
N LEU A 223 -9.28 -13.49 4.90
CA LEU A 223 -8.44 -14.17 5.90
C LEU A 223 -8.23 -13.27 7.13
N PHE A 224 -8.13 -11.99 6.92
CA PHE A 224 -8.02 -10.97 7.96
C PHE A 224 -9.35 -10.24 8.15
N CYS A 225 -10.37 -10.98 8.51
CA CYS A 225 -11.74 -10.51 8.65
C CYS A 225 -11.89 -9.59 9.88
N SER A 226 -12.68 -8.52 9.76
CA SER A 226 -13.10 -7.70 10.91
C SER A 226 -13.97 -8.51 11.86
N ARG A 227 -13.83 -8.25 13.17
CA ARG A 227 -14.72 -8.82 14.19
C ARG A 227 -16.13 -8.24 14.14
N GLU A 228 -16.24 -6.99 13.70
CA GLU A 228 -17.50 -6.27 13.58
C GLU A 228 -18.03 -6.30 12.16
N ARG A 229 -19.34 -6.35 12.04
CA ARG A 229 -20.06 -6.19 10.79
C ARG A 229 -20.24 -4.71 10.50
N SER A 230 -20.26 -4.34 9.24
CA SER A 230 -20.51 -2.98 8.81
C SER A 230 -21.43 -2.94 7.59
N ARG A 231 -22.09 -1.81 7.40
CA ARG A 231 -22.95 -1.63 6.21
C ARG A 231 -22.12 -1.29 4.99
N HIS A 232 -22.45 -1.94 3.87
CA HIS A 232 -21.82 -1.62 2.59
C HIS A 232 -22.15 -0.16 2.19
N PRO A 233 -21.14 0.66 1.84
CA PRO A 233 -21.34 2.09 1.63
C PRO A 233 -22.30 2.44 0.49
N ALA A 234 -22.36 1.62 -0.57
CA ALA A 234 -23.22 1.88 -1.72
C ALA A 234 -24.60 1.22 -1.60
N ASP A 235 -24.65 -0.07 -1.20
CA ASP A 235 -25.88 -0.88 -1.26
C ASP A 235 -26.53 -1.11 0.11
N GLY A 236 -25.89 -0.68 1.19
CA GLY A 236 -26.42 -0.72 2.56
C GLY A 236 -26.56 -2.12 3.20
N TRP A 237 -26.20 -3.24 2.50
CA TRP A 237 -26.25 -4.56 3.10
C TRP A 237 -25.25 -4.71 4.25
N LEU A 238 -25.58 -5.52 5.24
CA LEU A 238 -24.75 -5.79 6.40
C LEU A 238 -23.82 -6.99 6.10
N GLY A 239 -22.54 -6.85 6.41
CA GLY A 239 -21.55 -7.91 6.23
C GLY A 239 -20.22 -7.61 6.87
N ARG A 240 -19.22 -8.46 6.66
CA ARG A 240 -17.87 -8.26 7.20
C ARG A 240 -16.91 -7.79 6.12
N TYR A 241 -16.05 -6.87 6.52
CA TYR A 241 -14.91 -6.41 5.74
C TYR A 241 -13.60 -6.93 6.31
N HIS A 242 -12.50 -6.69 5.62
CA HIS A 242 -11.18 -6.94 6.15
C HIS A 242 -10.79 -5.90 7.22
N LEU A 243 -9.82 -6.24 8.04
CA LEU A 243 -9.22 -5.32 9.00
C LEU A 243 -8.53 -4.15 8.29
N GLN A 244 -8.48 -3.00 8.95
CA GLN A 244 -7.83 -1.82 8.40
C GLN A 244 -6.30 -1.93 8.55
N PRO A 245 -5.52 -1.65 7.51
CA PRO A 245 -4.05 -1.67 7.55
C PRO A 245 -3.43 -0.78 8.65
N SER A 246 -4.13 0.28 9.04
CA SER A 246 -3.68 1.19 10.11
C SER A 246 -3.56 0.51 11.48
N THR A 247 -4.29 -0.58 11.71
CA THR A 247 -4.23 -1.33 12.97
C THR A 247 -2.85 -1.95 13.14
N VAL A 248 -2.41 -2.76 12.17
CA VAL A 248 -1.10 -3.42 12.22
C VAL A 248 0.05 -2.41 12.20
N GLN A 249 -0.11 -1.27 11.51
CA GLN A 249 0.92 -0.23 11.50
C GLN A 249 1.19 0.32 12.91
N ARG A 250 0.14 0.52 13.71
CA ARG A 250 0.28 0.96 15.12
C ARG A 250 0.96 -0.11 15.96
N SER A 251 0.55 -1.37 15.81
CA SER A 251 1.13 -2.50 16.54
C SER A 251 2.62 -2.68 16.23
N ILE A 252 3.04 -2.51 14.96
CA ILE A 252 4.45 -2.56 14.54
C ILE A 252 5.27 -1.47 15.25
N VAL A 253 4.77 -0.23 15.29
CA VAL A 253 5.50 0.88 15.92
C VAL A 253 5.71 0.61 17.42
N LEU A 254 4.68 0.14 18.10
CA LEU A 254 4.76 -0.21 19.53
C LEU A 254 5.69 -1.41 19.78
N ALA A 255 5.61 -2.44 18.94
CA ALA A 255 6.48 -3.62 19.04
C ALA A 255 7.95 -3.25 18.80
N ALA A 256 8.25 -2.40 17.80
CA ALA A 256 9.60 -1.93 17.54
C ALA A 256 10.19 -1.14 18.72
N ALA A 257 9.38 -0.27 19.34
CA ALA A 257 9.80 0.47 20.53
C ALA A 257 10.11 -0.47 21.71
N ARG A 258 9.28 -1.50 21.94
CA ARG A 258 9.48 -2.50 22.99
C ARG A 258 10.69 -3.40 22.74
N ALA A 259 10.96 -3.71 21.47
CA ALA A 259 12.14 -4.47 21.04
C ALA A 259 13.44 -3.66 21.06
N GLY A 260 13.40 -2.38 21.44
CA GLY A 260 14.59 -1.52 21.44
C GLY A 260 15.12 -1.19 20.04
N ILE A 261 14.29 -1.32 18.99
CA ILE A 261 14.67 -1.05 17.62
C ILE A 261 14.60 0.46 17.37
N HIS A 262 15.75 1.11 17.24
CA HIS A 262 15.84 2.55 17.02
C HIS A 262 15.56 2.99 15.57
N LYS A 263 15.49 2.04 14.63
CA LYS A 263 15.14 2.30 13.23
C LYS A 263 13.65 2.63 13.10
N ARG A 264 13.30 3.45 12.09
CA ARG A 264 11.89 3.67 11.74
C ARG A 264 11.31 2.41 11.12
N VAL A 265 10.45 1.71 11.85
CA VAL A 265 9.80 0.46 11.38
C VAL A 265 8.38 0.73 10.91
N THR A 266 8.08 0.26 9.72
CA THR A 266 6.76 0.32 9.08
C THR A 266 6.42 -1.02 8.43
N CYS A 267 5.18 -1.20 7.98
CA CYS A 267 4.82 -2.37 7.16
C CYS A 267 5.73 -2.54 5.93
N HIS A 268 6.14 -1.42 5.31
CA HIS A 268 7.05 -1.45 4.18
C HIS A 268 8.47 -1.85 4.57
N THR A 269 8.89 -1.55 5.79
CA THR A 269 10.21 -1.98 6.31
C THR A 269 10.33 -3.49 6.31
N LEU A 270 9.31 -4.23 6.77
CA LEU A 270 9.29 -5.69 6.74
C LEU A 270 9.43 -6.25 5.32
N ARG A 271 8.71 -5.67 4.36
CA ARG A 271 8.80 -6.06 2.96
C ARG A 271 10.17 -5.67 2.34
N HIS A 272 10.78 -4.56 2.76
CA HIS A 272 12.14 -4.18 2.34
C HIS A 272 13.16 -5.17 2.92
N SER A 273 13.01 -5.54 4.18
CA SER A 273 13.86 -6.54 4.83
C SER A 273 13.75 -7.90 4.14
N PHE A 274 12.53 -8.37 3.77
CA PHE A 274 12.36 -9.56 2.95
C PHE A 274 13.19 -9.49 1.66
N ALA A 275 13.06 -8.40 0.90
CA ALA A 275 13.75 -8.25 -0.37
C ALA A 275 15.27 -8.28 -0.21
N THR A 276 15.79 -7.59 0.81
CA THR A 276 17.24 -7.53 1.11
C THR A 276 17.74 -8.90 1.57
N THR A 277 17.04 -9.56 2.50
CA THR A 277 17.42 -10.90 2.99
C THR A 277 17.43 -11.93 1.87
N VAL A 278 16.46 -11.91 0.93
CA VAL A 278 16.46 -12.83 -0.22
C VAL A 278 17.68 -12.60 -1.11
N LEU A 279 18.05 -11.33 -1.38
CA LEU A 279 19.25 -11.02 -2.17
C LEU A 279 20.54 -11.42 -1.45
N GLU A 280 20.66 -11.18 -0.14
CA GLU A 280 21.81 -11.55 0.67
C GLU A 280 21.99 -13.08 0.76
N ASN A 281 20.89 -13.83 0.69
CA ASN A 281 20.90 -15.29 0.66
C ASN A 281 21.05 -15.85 -0.78
N GLY A 282 21.50 -15.04 -1.74
CA GLY A 282 21.83 -15.47 -3.09
C GLY A 282 20.65 -15.52 -4.08
N GLY A 283 19.49 -15.00 -3.69
CA GLY A 283 18.37 -14.85 -4.64
C GLY A 283 18.67 -13.81 -5.72
N SER A 284 18.20 -14.05 -6.95
CA SER A 284 18.40 -13.08 -8.04
C SER A 284 17.47 -11.88 -7.93
N ILE A 285 17.87 -10.76 -8.53
CA ILE A 285 17.05 -9.54 -8.55
C ILE A 285 15.73 -9.76 -9.31
N GLU A 286 15.72 -10.64 -10.32
CA GLU A 286 14.53 -11.03 -11.08
C GLU A 286 13.55 -11.81 -10.19
N GLN A 287 14.07 -12.76 -9.40
CA GLN A 287 13.24 -13.51 -8.43
C GLN A 287 12.59 -12.55 -7.42
N VAL A 288 13.36 -11.61 -6.87
CA VAL A 288 12.84 -10.60 -5.94
C VAL A 288 11.81 -9.71 -6.65
N ARG A 289 12.07 -9.25 -7.88
CA ARG A 289 11.11 -8.47 -8.67
C ARG A 289 9.78 -9.21 -8.81
N ASP A 290 9.83 -10.48 -9.17
CA ASP A 290 8.63 -11.31 -9.44
C ASP A 290 7.86 -11.60 -8.14
N LEU A 291 8.55 -11.96 -7.05
CA LEU A 291 7.94 -12.14 -5.73
C LEU A 291 7.28 -10.87 -5.21
N LEU A 292 7.94 -9.73 -5.41
CA LEU A 292 7.39 -8.44 -5.00
C LEU A 292 6.30 -7.90 -5.96
N GLY A 293 6.20 -8.43 -7.18
CA GLY A 293 5.28 -7.93 -8.20
C GLY A 293 5.61 -6.51 -8.63
N HIS A 294 6.89 -6.21 -8.87
CA HIS A 294 7.33 -4.94 -9.43
C HIS A 294 7.27 -4.99 -10.96
N SER A 295 6.52 -4.08 -11.56
CA SER A 295 6.44 -3.94 -13.03
C SER A 295 7.74 -3.43 -13.65
N ASP A 296 8.54 -2.67 -12.89
CA ASP A 296 9.80 -2.08 -13.30
C ASP A 296 10.92 -2.57 -12.39
N ILE A 297 11.96 -3.17 -12.98
CA ILE A 297 13.13 -3.71 -12.27
C ILE A 297 13.89 -2.62 -11.50
N ARG A 298 13.85 -1.36 -11.98
CA ARG A 298 14.46 -0.21 -11.28
C ARG A 298 13.90 -0.03 -9.88
N THR A 299 12.63 -0.42 -9.66
CA THR A 299 12.03 -0.42 -8.33
C THR A 299 12.67 -1.45 -7.40
N THR A 300 13.22 -2.54 -7.95
CA THR A 300 13.89 -3.59 -7.19
C THR A 300 15.38 -3.29 -7.00
N GLN A 301 16.02 -2.64 -7.97
CA GLN A 301 17.45 -2.28 -7.91
C GLN A 301 17.85 -1.48 -6.66
N LYS A 302 16.93 -0.70 -6.09
CA LYS A 302 17.17 0.04 -4.84
C LYS A 302 17.54 -0.87 -3.66
N TYR A 303 17.14 -2.15 -3.69
CA TYR A 303 17.49 -3.12 -2.64
C TYR A 303 18.93 -3.59 -2.71
N LEU A 304 19.59 -3.50 -3.88
CA LEU A 304 21.03 -3.76 -4.01
C LEU A 304 21.87 -2.79 -3.17
N HIS A 305 21.36 -1.56 -2.96
CA HIS A 305 22.02 -0.59 -2.07
C HIS A 305 21.76 -0.86 -0.58
N CYS A 306 20.83 -1.76 -0.27
CA CYS A 306 20.50 -2.15 1.11
C CYS A 306 21.21 -3.44 1.52
N THR A 307 21.67 -4.27 0.55
CA THR A 307 22.48 -5.46 0.83
C THR A 307 23.86 -5.03 1.32
N ARG A 308 24.51 -5.88 2.10
CA ARG A 308 25.91 -5.64 2.50
C ARG A 308 26.75 -5.47 1.24
N PRO A 309 27.40 -4.33 1.02
CA PRO A 309 28.26 -4.15 -0.14
C PRO A 309 29.37 -5.19 -0.11
N ALA A 310 29.72 -5.75 -1.28
CA ALA A 310 30.89 -6.62 -1.38
C ALA A 310 32.20 -5.96 -0.85
N SER A 311 32.24 -4.61 -0.88
CA SER A 311 33.29 -3.82 -0.27
C SER A 311 33.36 -3.95 1.27
N LEU A 312 32.29 -4.37 1.95
CA LEU A 312 32.29 -4.63 3.40
C LEU A 312 32.75 -6.06 3.74
N SER A 313 33.05 -6.92 2.75
CA SER A 313 33.83 -8.15 2.96
C SER A 313 35.33 -7.89 3.15
N VAL A 314 35.77 -6.63 2.94
CA VAL A 314 37.13 -6.19 3.25
C VAL A 314 37.27 -6.10 4.78
N VAL A 315 38.18 -6.87 5.32
CA VAL A 315 38.50 -6.83 6.76
C VAL A 315 39.00 -5.43 7.12
N SER A 316 38.41 -4.83 8.12
CA SER A 316 38.85 -3.51 8.59
C SER A 316 40.32 -3.53 8.96
N PRO A 317 41.13 -2.52 8.58
CA PRO A 317 42.50 -2.42 9.04
C PRO A 317 42.62 -2.49 10.57
N LEU A 318 41.62 -2.04 11.32
CA LEU A 318 41.63 -2.10 12.78
C LEU A 318 41.60 -3.54 13.31
N GLU A 319 40.92 -4.47 12.63
CA GLU A 319 40.85 -5.89 13.02
C GLU A 319 42.18 -6.63 12.79
N ARG A 320 43.12 -6.00 12.06
CA ARG A 320 44.49 -6.56 11.87
C ARG A 320 45.45 -6.15 12.96
N ILE A 321 45.08 -5.19 13.79
CA ILE A 321 45.95 -4.67 14.88
C ILE A 321 45.31 -4.88 16.26
N ALA A 322 44.09 -5.45 16.33
CA ALA A 322 43.40 -5.91 17.54
C ALA A 322 43.75 -7.39 17.78
#